data_f0226818a76938a64cb961368ba2037f
#
_entry.id   f0226818a76938a64cb961368ba2037f
#
_cell.length_a   1.000
_cell.length_b   1.000
_cell.length_c   1.000
_cell.angle_alpha   90.00
_cell.angle_beta   90.00
_cell.angle_gamma   90.00
#
_symmetry.space_group_name_H-M   'P 1'
#
loop_
_entity.id
_entity.type
_entity.pdbx_description
1 polymer ?
#
loop_
_entity_poly.entity_id
_entity_poly.type
_entity_poly.pdbx_seq_one_letter_code
_entity_poly.pdbx_strand_id
1 'polypeptide(L)'
;MAHYLDPKNDLTFKRIFGEHEYLCISLLNSMLPLEKDRQIVSLKYQSNESVPEIPVLKNSIVDVSCTDNYGRQFIVEMQIQWTNSFKRRVLLNASKAYIKQLDAGEDYRLIQPVYALNFVNDTFDPDPDVYYHDYKIVNIENVEKQIEGLELVFIELPKFRPAGRAEKKLFDLWLTFLTGIRAGS
;
A
#
# COMPACT_ATOMS: atom_id res chain seq x y z
N MET A 1 26.06 20.90 -5.29
CA MET A 1 25.39 19.66 -5.74
C MET A 1 24.03 19.61 -5.07
N ALA A 2 22.94 19.48 -5.83
CA ALA A 2 21.62 19.32 -5.25
C ALA A 2 21.56 17.97 -4.51
N HIS A 3 21.38 17.99 -3.20
CA HIS A 3 21.10 16.79 -2.42
C HIS A 3 19.66 16.35 -2.76
N TYR A 4 19.51 15.35 -3.61
CA TYR A 4 18.23 14.69 -3.79
C TYR A 4 17.92 13.88 -2.53
N LEU A 5 16.75 14.13 -1.94
CA LEU A 5 16.27 13.34 -0.82
C LEU A 5 15.93 11.93 -1.30
N ASP A 6 16.34 10.91 -0.55
CA ASP A 6 16.00 9.51 -0.85
C ASP A 6 14.47 9.31 -0.65
N PRO A 7 13.72 8.91 -1.69
CA PRO A 7 12.29 8.69 -1.60
C PRO A 7 11.89 7.57 -0.63
N LYS A 8 12.84 6.69 -0.24
CA LYS A 8 12.63 5.64 0.76
C LYS A 8 12.75 6.15 2.20
N ASN A 9 13.27 7.36 2.40
CA ASN A 9 13.31 7.96 3.72
C ASN A 9 11.87 8.24 4.20
N ASP A 10 11.55 7.85 5.42
CA ASP A 10 10.22 7.96 6.03
C ASP A 10 9.60 9.36 5.88
N LEU A 11 10.34 10.41 6.23
CA LEU A 11 9.85 11.78 6.12
C LEU A 11 9.63 12.21 4.66
N THR A 12 10.54 11.81 3.77
CA THR A 12 10.43 12.13 2.33
C THR A 12 9.24 11.40 1.72
N PHE A 13 9.06 10.12 2.03
CA PHE A 13 7.94 9.32 1.57
C PHE A 13 6.58 9.91 2.00
N LYS A 14 6.45 10.22 3.30
CA LYS A 14 5.25 10.85 3.86
C LYS A 14 4.94 12.19 3.21
N ARG A 15 5.94 13.03 2.96
CA ARG A 15 5.75 14.30 2.26
C ARG A 15 5.30 14.12 0.82
N ILE A 16 5.94 13.21 0.07
CA ILE A 16 5.58 12.98 -1.34
C ILE A 16 4.15 12.47 -1.46
N PHE A 17 3.78 11.44 -0.70
CA PHE A 17 2.50 10.76 -0.88
C PHE A 17 1.40 11.22 0.08
N GLY A 18 1.75 11.86 1.19
CA GLY A 18 0.80 12.41 2.15
C GLY A 18 0.42 13.87 1.91
N GLU A 19 1.22 14.63 1.14
CA GLU A 19 0.95 16.04 0.86
C GLU A 19 0.54 16.30 -0.60
N HIS A 20 0.77 15.34 -1.51
CA HIS A 20 0.50 15.49 -2.95
C HIS A 20 -0.49 14.43 -3.43
N GLU A 21 -1.77 14.76 -3.36
CA GLU A 21 -2.88 13.87 -3.71
C GLU A 21 -2.71 13.21 -5.08
N TYR A 22 -2.36 13.98 -6.11
CA TYR A 22 -2.22 13.48 -7.48
C TYR A 22 -1.08 12.44 -7.63
N LEU A 23 0.00 12.55 -6.84
CA LEU A 23 1.08 11.55 -6.82
C LEU A 23 0.62 10.27 -6.13
N CYS A 24 -0.10 10.40 -5.02
CA CYS A 24 -0.67 9.25 -4.30
C CYS A 24 -1.69 8.50 -5.18
N ILE A 25 -2.60 9.22 -5.85
CA ILE A 25 -3.55 8.63 -6.82
C ILE A 25 -2.82 7.88 -7.93
N SER A 26 -1.81 8.50 -8.53
CA SER A 26 -1.02 7.91 -9.60
C SER A 26 -0.31 6.63 -9.13
N LEU A 27 0.29 6.65 -7.93
CA LEU A 27 0.92 5.49 -7.32
C LEU A 27 -0.08 4.35 -7.10
N LEU A 28 -1.17 4.63 -6.40
CA LEU A 28 -2.18 3.62 -6.04
C LEU A 28 -2.81 2.98 -7.28
N ASN A 29 -3.22 3.79 -8.27
CA ASN A 29 -3.80 3.29 -9.53
C ASN A 29 -2.82 2.46 -10.36
N SER A 30 -1.52 2.67 -10.21
CA SER A 30 -0.51 1.91 -10.95
C SER A 30 -0.07 0.63 -10.23
N MET A 31 -0.13 0.61 -8.89
CA MET A 31 0.41 -0.47 -8.06
C MET A 31 -0.65 -1.50 -7.63
N LEU A 32 -1.90 -1.05 -7.48
CA LEU A 32 -2.98 -1.91 -7.02
C LEU A 32 -3.77 -2.50 -8.20
N PRO A 33 -4.27 -3.73 -8.10
CA PRO A 33 -5.04 -4.39 -9.15
C PRO A 33 -6.49 -3.90 -9.19
N LEU A 34 -6.67 -2.59 -9.25
CA LEU A 34 -7.99 -1.96 -9.31
C LEU A 34 -8.63 -2.14 -10.70
N GLU A 35 -9.93 -2.38 -10.72
CA GLU A 35 -10.71 -2.45 -11.96
C GLU A 35 -10.64 -1.12 -12.73
N LYS A 36 -10.63 -1.20 -14.07
CA LYS A 36 -10.43 -0.02 -14.94
C LYS A 36 -11.50 1.05 -14.78
N ASP A 37 -12.74 0.64 -14.50
CA ASP A 37 -13.89 1.52 -14.25
C ASP A 37 -13.99 2.02 -12.81
N ARG A 38 -13.15 1.49 -11.91
CA ARG A 38 -13.08 1.85 -10.49
C ARG A 38 -11.74 2.46 -10.10
N GLN A 39 -11.09 3.16 -11.02
CA GLN A 39 -9.86 3.90 -10.72
C GLN A 39 -10.13 5.04 -9.73
N ILE A 40 -9.13 5.32 -8.90
CA ILE A 40 -9.17 6.41 -7.93
C ILE A 40 -9.08 7.75 -8.68
N VAL A 41 -10.00 8.67 -8.42
CA VAL A 41 -10.01 10.01 -9.01
C VAL A 41 -9.82 11.12 -7.97
N SER A 42 -10.07 10.83 -6.70
CA SER A 42 -9.81 11.74 -5.58
C SER A 42 -9.51 10.98 -4.30
N LEU A 43 -8.78 11.61 -3.38
CA LEU A 43 -8.43 11.05 -2.08
C LEU A 43 -8.74 12.05 -0.96
N LYS A 44 -9.17 11.53 0.18
CA LYS A 44 -9.25 12.26 1.42
C LYS A 44 -8.28 11.63 2.42
N TYR A 45 -7.25 12.37 2.82
CA TYR A 45 -6.30 11.89 3.82
C TYR A 45 -6.96 11.75 5.19
N GLN A 46 -6.52 10.73 5.92
CA GLN A 46 -6.94 10.44 7.28
C GLN A 46 -5.76 10.60 8.24
N SER A 47 -6.04 10.59 9.54
CA SER A 47 -4.97 10.54 10.54
C SER A 47 -4.14 9.27 10.37
N ASN A 48 -2.83 9.43 10.33
CA ASN A 48 -1.87 8.32 10.24
C ASN A 48 -1.74 7.56 11.57
N GLU A 49 -2.29 8.13 12.66
CA GLU A 49 -2.27 7.52 13.97
C GLU A 49 -3.59 6.81 14.25
N SER A 50 -3.52 5.51 14.44
CA SER A 50 -4.64 4.75 15.00
C SER A 50 -4.52 4.72 16.51
N VAL A 51 -5.08 5.75 17.17
CA VAL A 51 -5.24 5.76 18.63
C VAL A 51 -6.36 4.75 18.96
N PRO A 52 -6.09 3.71 19.75
CA PRO A 52 -7.14 2.77 20.11
C PRO A 52 -8.15 3.43 21.05
N GLU A 53 -9.43 3.25 20.77
CA GLU A 53 -10.51 3.60 21.69
C GLU A 53 -10.47 2.75 22.96
N ILE A 54 -9.87 1.56 22.87
CA ILE A 54 -9.65 0.65 23.99
C ILE A 54 -8.16 0.75 24.40
N PRO A 55 -7.83 1.17 25.64
CA PRO A 55 -6.45 1.41 26.09
C PRO A 55 -5.51 0.20 26.00
N VAL A 56 -6.04 -1.02 25.86
CA VAL A 56 -5.27 -2.27 25.77
C VAL A 56 -4.72 -2.53 24.37
N LEU A 57 -5.26 -1.87 23.33
CA LEU A 57 -4.79 -2.07 21.97
C LEU A 57 -3.53 -1.25 21.68
N LYS A 58 -2.58 -1.86 20.97
CA LYS A 58 -1.33 -1.21 20.58
C LYS A 58 -1.61 -0.08 19.58
N ASN A 59 -1.05 1.10 19.84
CA ASN A 59 -1.01 2.19 18.86
C ASN A 59 -0.26 1.75 17.62
N SER A 60 -0.71 2.17 16.47
CA SER A 60 -0.01 1.96 15.22
C SER A 60 0.02 3.25 14.41
N ILE A 61 1.17 3.52 13.82
CA ILE A 61 1.40 4.65 12.93
C ILE A 61 1.66 4.06 11.54
N VAL A 62 1.00 4.58 10.54
CA VAL A 62 1.21 4.26 9.12
C VAL A 62 1.75 5.47 8.38
N ASP A 63 2.42 5.29 7.25
CA ASP A 63 3.04 6.42 6.55
C ASP A 63 1.99 7.30 5.88
N VAL A 64 1.05 6.70 5.16
CA VAL A 64 -0.08 7.41 4.53
C VAL A 64 -1.35 6.62 4.74
N SER A 65 -2.43 7.29 5.10
CA SER A 65 -3.79 6.73 5.18
C SER A 65 -4.77 7.65 4.48
N CYS A 66 -5.58 7.09 3.58
CA CYS A 66 -6.55 7.87 2.81
C CYS A 66 -7.77 7.03 2.40
N THR A 67 -8.83 7.75 2.03
CA THR A 67 -10.08 7.17 1.50
C THR A 67 -10.37 7.78 0.15
N ASP A 68 -10.82 6.97 -0.82
CA ASP A 68 -11.17 7.46 -2.14
C ASP A 68 -12.64 7.86 -2.28
N ASN A 69 -13.00 8.26 -3.50
CA ASN A 69 -14.36 8.66 -3.87
C ASN A 69 -15.41 7.54 -3.80
N TYR A 70 -14.99 6.28 -3.66
CA TYR A 70 -15.88 5.12 -3.46
C TYR A 70 -15.98 4.69 -1.99
N GLY A 71 -15.24 5.35 -1.09
CA GLY A 71 -15.16 5.01 0.33
C GLY A 71 -14.15 3.89 0.66
N ARG A 72 -13.42 3.37 -0.34
CA ARG A 72 -12.35 2.38 -0.13
C ARG A 72 -11.21 3.03 0.65
N GLN A 73 -10.60 2.29 1.56
CA GLN A 73 -9.51 2.78 2.38
C GLN A 73 -8.16 2.26 1.88
N PHE A 74 -7.17 3.14 1.89
CA PHE A 74 -5.81 2.83 1.45
C PHE A 74 -4.81 3.18 2.55
N ILE A 75 -3.93 2.23 2.82
CA ILE A 75 -2.78 2.38 3.71
C ILE A 75 -1.54 2.17 2.85
N VAL A 76 -0.60 3.11 2.90
CA VAL A 76 0.68 2.99 2.18
C VAL A 76 1.82 3.08 3.19
N GLU A 77 2.73 2.12 3.15
CA GLU A 77 3.89 2.05 4.05
C GLU A 77 5.19 1.82 3.27
N MET A 78 6.28 2.45 3.75
CA MET A 78 7.64 2.19 3.31
C MET A 78 8.41 1.51 4.45
N GLN A 79 8.78 0.26 4.28
CA GLN A 79 9.53 -0.53 5.26
C GLN A 79 10.97 -0.72 4.80
N ILE A 80 11.93 -0.20 5.56
CA ILE A 80 13.35 -0.26 5.20
C ILE A 80 13.93 -1.66 5.42
N GLN A 81 13.59 -2.31 6.53
CA GLN A 81 14.10 -3.65 6.86
C GLN A 81 12.93 -4.60 7.10
N TRP A 82 13.08 -5.82 6.58
CA TRP A 82 12.12 -6.87 6.83
C TRP A 82 12.18 -7.36 8.28
N THR A 83 11.04 -7.63 8.85
CA THR A 83 10.92 -8.34 10.14
C THR A 83 9.80 -9.39 10.05
N ASN A 84 9.95 -10.52 10.76
CA ASN A 84 8.93 -11.58 10.78
C ASN A 84 7.56 -11.11 11.30
N SER A 85 7.53 -10.00 12.04
CA SER A 85 6.30 -9.39 12.55
C SER A 85 5.66 -8.41 11.59
N PHE A 86 6.34 -8.01 10.50
CA PHE A 86 5.85 -6.95 9.60
C PHE A 86 4.52 -7.33 8.94
N LYS A 87 4.40 -8.51 8.33
CA LYS A 87 3.12 -8.97 7.74
C LYS A 87 1.97 -8.94 8.75
N ARG A 88 2.24 -9.32 10.01
CA ARG A 88 1.23 -9.29 11.08
C ARG A 88 0.84 -7.87 11.46
N ARG A 89 1.82 -6.94 11.45
CA ARG A 89 1.56 -5.52 11.70
C ARG A 89 0.69 -4.91 10.60
N VAL A 90 1.01 -5.19 9.34
CA VAL A 90 0.20 -4.73 8.19
C VAL A 90 -1.22 -5.27 8.28
N LEU A 91 -1.38 -6.58 8.54
CA LEU A 91 -2.70 -7.19 8.73
C LEU A 91 -3.47 -6.52 9.88
N LEU A 92 -2.81 -6.25 11.00
CA LEU A 92 -3.43 -5.56 12.15
C LEU A 92 -3.89 -4.14 11.77
N ASN A 93 -3.04 -3.38 11.05
CA ASN A 93 -3.36 -2.01 10.64
C ASN A 93 -4.56 -1.98 9.67
N ALA A 94 -4.55 -2.87 8.67
CA ALA A 94 -5.66 -3.02 7.73
C ALA A 94 -6.96 -3.44 8.43
N SER A 95 -6.88 -4.38 9.38
CA SER A 95 -8.03 -4.82 10.17
C SER A 95 -8.62 -3.69 11.03
N LYS A 96 -7.77 -2.85 11.63
CA LYS A 96 -8.23 -1.66 12.38
C LYS A 96 -8.97 -0.68 11.48
N ALA A 97 -8.44 -0.42 10.28
CA ALA A 97 -9.11 0.44 9.31
C ALA A 97 -10.44 -0.16 8.85
N TYR A 98 -10.50 -1.47 8.67
CA TYR A 98 -11.73 -2.19 8.31
C TYR A 98 -12.81 -2.09 9.39
N ILE A 99 -12.45 -2.33 10.65
CA ILE A 99 -13.39 -2.30 11.80
C ILE A 99 -13.91 -0.88 12.06
N LYS A 100 -13.08 0.14 11.88
CA LYS A 100 -13.44 1.55 12.14
C LYS A 100 -14.46 2.15 11.16
N GLN A 101 -14.87 1.42 10.15
CA GLN A 101 -15.80 1.93 9.13
C GLN A 101 -17.26 1.94 9.62
N LEU A 102 -17.60 1.16 10.62
CA LEU A 102 -18.97 1.05 11.13
C LEU A 102 -19.05 1.32 12.62
N ASP A 103 -20.07 2.03 13.00
CA ASP A 103 -20.53 2.13 14.39
C ASP A 103 -21.52 1.00 14.76
N ALA A 104 -21.78 0.87 16.04
CA ALA A 104 -22.69 -0.17 16.55
C ALA A 104 -24.10 0.01 15.96
N GLY A 105 -24.60 -1.04 15.28
CA GLY A 105 -25.96 -1.07 14.69
C GLY A 105 -26.03 -0.62 13.23
N GLU A 106 -24.92 -0.23 12.61
CA GLU A 106 -24.88 0.07 11.18
C GLU A 106 -24.89 -1.18 10.30
N ASP A 107 -25.26 -1.00 9.03
CA ASP A 107 -25.38 -2.08 8.07
C ASP A 107 -24.00 -2.52 7.55
N TYR A 108 -23.67 -3.80 7.64
CA TYR A 108 -22.41 -4.37 7.13
C TYR A 108 -22.20 -4.15 5.64
N ARG A 109 -23.23 -3.86 4.85
CA ARG A 109 -23.12 -3.52 3.42
C ARG A 109 -22.42 -2.18 3.17
N LEU A 110 -22.26 -1.35 4.19
CA LEU A 110 -21.54 -0.08 4.10
C LEU A 110 -20.04 -0.24 4.17
N ILE A 111 -19.53 -1.38 4.65
CA ILE A 111 -18.09 -1.64 4.73
C ILE A 111 -17.48 -1.67 3.33
N GLN A 112 -16.44 -0.88 3.13
CA GLN A 112 -15.66 -0.85 1.91
C GLN A 112 -14.33 -1.59 2.07
N PRO A 113 -13.74 -2.10 0.97
CA PRO A 113 -12.42 -2.75 1.02
C PRO A 113 -11.32 -1.84 1.57
N VAL A 114 -10.36 -2.45 2.24
CA VAL A 114 -9.12 -1.81 2.70
C VAL A 114 -7.95 -2.41 1.92
N TYR A 115 -7.17 -1.56 1.28
CA TYR A 115 -5.97 -1.91 0.53
C TYR A 115 -4.73 -1.44 1.31
N ALA A 116 -3.82 -2.35 1.64
CA ALA A 116 -2.54 -2.01 2.25
C ALA A 116 -1.41 -2.25 1.24
N LEU A 117 -0.82 -1.18 0.73
CA LEU A 117 0.31 -1.20 -0.20
C LEU A 117 1.61 -0.96 0.58
N ASN A 118 2.50 -1.94 0.55
CA ASN A 118 3.72 -1.94 1.34
C ASN A 118 4.94 -2.08 0.44
N PHE A 119 5.79 -1.05 0.43
CA PHE A 119 7.10 -1.11 -0.22
C PHE A 119 8.14 -1.59 0.79
N VAL A 120 8.87 -2.64 0.46
CA VAL A 120 9.89 -3.23 1.32
C VAL A 120 11.26 -3.07 0.66
N ASN A 121 12.14 -2.32 1.30
CA ASN A 121 13.53 -2.14 0.82
C ASN A 121 14.45 -3.27 1.33
N ASP A 122 13.92 -4.48 1.38
CA ASP A 122 14.57 -5.71 1.80
C ASP A 122 13.96 -6.89 1.04
N THR A 123 14.53 -8.09 1.18
CA THR A 123 14.01 -9.32 0.56
C THR A 123 13.50 -10.27 1.63
N PHE A 124 12.34 -10.88 1.39
CA PHE A 124 11.73 -11.83 2.33
C PHE A 124 11.24 -13.12 1.66
N ASP A 125 11.01 -13.08 0.36
CA ASP A 125 10.66 -14.27 -0.42
C ASP A 125 11.93 -14.90 -0.99
N PRO A 126 12.11 -16.24 -0.95
CA PRO A 126 13.30 -16.92 -1.46
C PRO A 126 13.39 -16.87 -2.99
N ASP A 127 12.26 -16.71 -3.71
CA ASP A 127 12.26 -16.64 -5.18
C ASP A 127 12.80 -15.28 -5.63
N PRO A 128 13.92 -15.23 -6.38
CA PRO A 128 14.55 -13.98 -6.81
C PRO A 128 13.74 -13.22 -7.87
N ASP A 129 12.84 -13.89 -8.58
CA ASP A 129 12.07 -13.31 -9.68
C ASP A 129 10.69 -12.79 -9.21
N VAL A 130 10.26 -13.18 -8.01
CA VAL A 130 9.00 -12.75 -7.43
C VAL A 130 9.23 -11.57 -6.49
N TYR A 131 8.79 -10.40 -6.88
CA TYR A 131 8.90 -9.17 -6.08
C TYR A 131 7.57 -8.51 -5.74
N TYR A 132 6.47 -8.92 -6.40
CA TYR A 132 5.13 -8.41 -6.17
C TYR A 132 4.27 -9.52 -5.56
N HIS A 133 3.72 -9.28 -4.39
CA HIS A 133 2.93 -10.24 -3.62
C HIS A 133 1.57 -9.64 -3.28
N ASP A 134 0.50 -10.26 -3.76
CA ASP A 134 -0.88 -9.85 -3.53
C ASP A 134 -1.59 -10.92 -2.67
N TYR A 135 -2.02 -10.52 -1.49
CA TYR A 135 -2.72 -11.40 -0.54
C TYR A 135 -4.16 -10.98 -0.39
N LYS A 136 -5.07 -11.95 -0.61
CA LYS A 136 -6.53 -11.79 -0.52
C LYS A 136 -7.14 -12.88 0.33
N ILE A 137 -8.37 -12.67 0.77
CA ILE A 137 -9.16 -13.70 1.44
C ILE A 137 -9.87 -14.52 0.37
N VAL A 138 -9.45 -15.77 0.18
CA VAL A 138 -9.98 -16.64 -0.87
C VAL A 138 -10.43 -17.98 -0.32
N ASN A 139 -11.32 -18.67 -1.03
CA ASN A 139 -11.58 -20.07 -0.79
C ASN A 139 -10.39 -20.90 -1.29
N ILE A 140 -9.78 -21.71 -0.42
CA ILE A 140 -8.57 -22.48 -0.76
C ILE A 140 -8.81 -23.57 -1.80
N GLU A 141 -10.02 -24.07 -1.95
CA GLU A 141 -10.40 -25.05 -2.97
C GLU A 141 -10.76 -24.41 -4.31
N ASN A 142 -11.10 -23.11 -4.30
CA ASN A 142 -11.39 -22.33 -5.47
C ASN A 142 -11.00 -20.86 -5.25
N VAL A 143 -9.78 -20.51 -5.64
CA VAL A 143 -9.20 -19.18 -5.43
C VAL A 143 -9.90 -18.04 -6.18
N GLU A 144 -10.75 -18.35 -7.16
CA GLU A 144 -11.60 -17.37 -7.82
C GLU A 144 -12.73 -16.87 -6.91
N LYS A 145 -13.09 -17.65 -5.90
CA LYS A 145 -14.07 -17.26 -4.89
C LYS A 145 -13.37 -16.49 -3.78
N GLN A 146 -13.58 -15.20 -3.73
CA GLN A 146 -12.97 -14.29 -2.73
C GLN A 146 -14.04 -13.64 -1.88
N ILE A 147 -13.62 -13.26 -0.66
CA ILE A 147 -14.36 -12.35 0.20
C ILE A 147 -13.67 -11.00 0.10
N GLU A 148 -14.35 -10.00 -0.48
CA GLU A 148 -13.85 -8.64 -0.52
C GLU A 148 -13.74 -8.08 0.91
N GLY A 149 -12.67 -7.38 1.19
CA GLY A 149 -12.48 -6.76 2.51
C GLY A 149 -11.06 -6.30 2.75
N LEU A 150 -10.10 -7.21 2.79
CA LEU A 150 -8.69 -6.89 3.00
C LEU A 150 -7.86 -7.37 1.81
N GLU A 151 -7.07 -6.47 1.25
CA GLU A 151 -6.08 -6.77 0.22
C GLU A 151 -4.73 -6.19 0.64
N LEU A 152 -3.72 -7.06 0.77
CA LEU A 152 -2.41 -6.71 1.28
C LEU A 152 -1.37 -6.95 0.20
N VAL A 153 -0.81 -5.87 -0.34
CA VAL A 153 0.21 -5.91 -1.38
C VAL A 153 1.57 -5.59 -0.77
N PHE A 154 2.57 -6.42 -1.08
CA PHE A 154 3.97 -6.20 -0.70
C PHE A 154 4.83 -6.19 -1.96
N ILE A 155 5.73 -5.21 -2.05
CA ILE A 155 6.66 -5.06 -3.18
C ILE A 155 8.08 -5.03 -2.65
N GLU A 156 8.89 -6.04 -3.01
CA GLU A 156 10.31 -6.14 -2.66
C GLU A 156 11.15 -5.29 -3.61
N LEU A 157 11.45 -4.06 -3.23
CA LEU A 157 12.18 -3.10 -4.07
C LEU A 157 13.54 -3.62 -4.58
N PRO A 158 14.37 -4.35 -3.79
CA PRO A 158 15.68 -4.81 -4.26
C PRO A 158 15.62 -5.81 -5.40
N LYS A 159 14.51 -6.50 -5.60
CA LYS A 159 14.32 -7.47 -6.68
C LYS A 159 13.82 -6.84 -7.99
N PHE A 160 13.28 -5.63 -7.92
CA PHE A 160 12.78 -4.96 -9.12
C PHE A 160 13.91 -4.70 -10.12
N ARG A 161 13.66 -5.06 -11.37
CA ARG A 161 14.54 -4.78 -12.51
C ARG A 161 13.73 -4.05 -13.58
N PRO A 162 14.11 -2.80 -13.94
CA PRO A 162 13.38 -2.06 -14.95
C PRO A 162 13.36 -2.81 -16.28
N ALA A 163 12.18 -2.94 -16.88
CA ALA A 163 12.09 -3.40 -18.26
C ALA A 163 12.75 -2.39 -19.21
N GLY A 164 13.33 -2.90 -20.32
CA GLY A 164 14.02 -2.05 -21.31
C GLY A 164 13.12 -0.93 -21.84
N ARG A 165 13.73 0.08 -22.48
CA ARG A 165 13.13 1.38 -22.89
C ARG A 165 11.81 1.34 -23.67
N ALA A 166 11.39 0.20 -24.24
CA ALA A 166 10.27 0.13 -25.17
C ALA A 166 8.87 0.22 -24.53
N GLU A 167 8.70 -0.15 -23.26
CA GLU A 167 7.40 -0.16 -22.58
C GLU A 167 7.50 0.29 -21.12
N LYS A 168 7.80 1.57 -20.88
CA LYS A 168 7.75 2.12 -19.53
C LYS A 168 6.31 2.33 -19.11
N LYS A 169 5.71 1.32 -18.48
CA LYS A 169 4.44 1.46 -17.78
C LYS A 169 4.63 2.36 -16.56
N LEU A 170 3.58 3.06 -16.15
CA LEU A 170 3.60 3.93 -14.96
C LEU A 170 4.06 3.19 -13.70
N PHE A 171 3.71 1.90 -13.59
CA PHE A 171 4.20 0.98 -12.58
C PHE A 171 5.74 0.95 -12.51
N ASP A 172 6.42 0.71 -13.65
CA ASP A 172 7.88 0.66 -13.72
C ASP A 172 8.53 2.02 -13.41
N LEU A 173 7.87 3.12 -13.78
CA LEU A 173 8.37 4.47 -13.47
C LEU A 173 8.36 4.72 -11.96
N TRP A 174 7.29 4.34 -11.27
CA TRP A 174 7.21 4.48 -9.83
C TRP A 174 8.22 3.60 -9.10
N LEU A 175 8.39 2.34 -9.50
CA LEU A 175 9.39 1.47 -8.89
C LEU A 175 10.82 1.95 -9.17
N THR A 176 11.10 2.46 -10.38
CA THR A 176 12.37 3.09 -10.72
C THR A 176 12.65 4.29 -9.82
N PHE A 177 11.65 5.14 -9.58
CA PHE A 177 11.76 6.29 -8.68
C PHE A 177 12.05 5.84 -7.24
N LEU A 178 11.26 4.89 -6.71
CA LEU A 178 11.39 4.41 -5.33
C LEU A 178 12.70 3.64 -5.09
N THR A 179 13.21 2.93 -6.09
CA THR A 179 14.50 2.22 -5.96
C THR A 179 15.71 3.15 -6.07
N GLY A 180 15.53 4.36 -6.59
CA GLY A 180 16.62 5.30 -6.86
C GLY A 180 17.52 4.89 -8.03
N ILE A 181 17.10 3.90 -8.82
CA ILE A 181 17.79 3.50 -10.05
C ILE A 181 17.67 4.64 -11.05
N ARG A 182 18.82 5.23 -11.47
CA ARG A 182 18.81 6.26 -12.51
C ARG A 182 18.32 5.64 -13.83
N ALA A 183 17.30 6.24 -14.43
CA ALA A 183 16.87 5.87 -15.76
C ALA A 183 17.99 6.23 -16.76
N GLY A 184 18.85 5.28 -17.09
CA GLY A 184 19.89 5.47 -18.10
C GLY A 184 21.32 5.18 -17.63
N SER A 185 21.59 4.06 -17.02
CA SER A 185 22.91 3.42 -17.04
C SER A 185 22.86 2.18 -17.92
#